data_010f9a3e5f31a6414f2f2f6337f4f9ae
#
_entry.id   010f9a3e5f31a6414f2f2f6337f4f9ae
#
_cell.length_a   1.000
_cell.length_b   1.000
_cell.length_c   1.000
_cell.angle_alpha   90.00
_cell.angle_beta   90.00
_cell.angle_gamma   90.00
#
_symmetry.space_group_name_H-M   'P 1'
#
loop_
_entity.id
_entity.type
_entity.pdbx_description
1 polymer ?
#
loop_
_entity_poly.entity_id
_entity_poly.type
_entity_poly.pdbx_seq_one_letter_code
_entity_poly.pdbx_strand_id
1 'polypeptide(L)'
;REKVGLMTMVGDAYAAPLIEELHRASYDLSTLYAIGTGGAATNPKHVQALLEKLPQVTIINGYGSSETGNMGFGHNQKGSSRETFDLREGGTVVSADLTRFVEPGDPEIGWVVRKGRIPLGYFGDPDATRATFPVVQGQRVVVSGDRASLEADGTLRLYGRDSLVVNTGGEKVFVEEVEAVLRAHPGVADAVVVG
;
A
#
# COMPACT_ATOMS: atom_id res chain seq x y z
N ARG A 1 5.54 -0.38 31.39
CA ARG A 1 4.31 -0.33 32.21
C ARG A 1 3.26 -1.26 31.62
N GLU A 2 2.75 -0.92 30.45
CA GLU A 2 1.76 -1.72 29.73
C GLU A 2 2.50 -2.69 28.81
N LYS A 3 2.31 -3.97 28.99
CA LYS A 3 2.92 -5.02 28.17
C LYS A 3 2.14 -5.14 26.85
N VAL A 4 2.32 -4.15 25.96
CA VAL A 4 1.64 -4.09 24.66
C VAL A 4 2.23 -5.14 23.73
N GLY A 5 1.37 -5.94 23.10
CA GLY A 5 1.77 -6.95 22.11
C GLY A 5 1.74 -6.44 20.69
N LEU A 6 0.76 -5.56 20.36
CA LEU A 6 0.58 -4.97 19.04
C LEU A 6 0.38 -3.46 19.18
N MET A 7 0.99 -2.69 18.29
CA MET A 7 0.70 -1.26 18.11
C MET A 7 0.41 -0.96 16.64
N THR A 8 -0.22 0.19 16.39
CA THR A 8 -0.45 0.69 15.03
C THR A 8 0.17 2.06 14.84
N MET A 9 0.61 2.36 13.63
CA MET A 9 1.15 3.64 13.22
C MET A 9 0.70 4.02 11.80
N VAL A 10 0.83 5.28 11.41
CA VAL A 10 0.46 5.78 10.08
C VAL A 10 1.71 6.36 9.40
N GLY A 11 2.31 5.57 8.51
CA GLY A 11 3.41 6.00 7.67
C GLY A 11 4.63 6.59 8.40
N ASP A 12 5.40 7.37 7.67
CA ASP A 12 6.67 7.94 8.13
C ASP A 12 6.51 8.98 9.24
N ALA A 13 5.38 9.67 9.29
CA ALA A 13 5.10 10.66 10.33
C ALA A 13 5.16 10.07 11.76
N TYR A 14 4.91 8.77 11.89
CA TYR A 14 5.03 8.05 13.16
C TYR A 14 6.31 7.20 13.24
N ALA A 15 6.74 6.63 12.11
CA ALA A 15 7.91 5.77 12.09
C ALA A 15 9.19 6.53 12.44
N ALA A 16 9.41 7.72 11.87
CA ALA A 16 10.63 8.50 12.09
C ALA A 16 10.84 8.87 13.57
N PRO A 17 9.89 9.54 14.28
CA PRO A 17 10.09 9.88 15.69
C PRO A 17 10.18 8.63 16.58
N LEU A 18 9.51 7.54 16.23
CA LEU A 18 9.64 6.28 16.96
C LEU A 18 11.08 5.73 16.86
N ILE A 19 11.67 5.75 15.67
CA ILE A 19 13.05 5.31 15.44
C ILE A 19 14.03 6.20 16.20
N GLU A 20 13.85 7.51 16.14
CA GLU A 20 14.67 8.46 16.90
C GLU A 20 14.64 8.17 18.40
N GLU A 21 13.46 7.92 18.95
CA GLU A 21 13.31 7.61 20.37
C GLU A 21 13.96 6.25 20.72
N LEU A 22 13.84 5.24 19.87
CA LEU A 22 14.50 3.94 20.04
C LEU A 22 16.03 4.01 19.93
N HIS A 23 16.58 5.09 19.33
CA HIS A 23 18.02 5.36 19.37
C HIS A 23 18.43 6.10 20.64
N ARG A 24 17.56 6.96 21.15
CA ARG A 24 17.84 7.82 22.34
C ARG A 24 17.75 7.07 23.66
N ALA A 25 16.84 6.13 23.79
CA ALA A 25 16.56 5.44 25.04
C ALA A 25 16.25 3.94 24.84
N SER A 26 16.46 3.17 25.88
CA SER A 26 16.14 1.74 25.89
C SER A 26 14.82 1.49 26.59
N TYR A 27 13.99 0.64 26.01
CA TYR A 27 12.67 0.26 26.51
C TYR A 27 12.54 -1.25 26.57
N ASP A 28 11.84 -1.76 27.57
CA ASP A 28 11.42 -3.17 27.57
C ASP A 28 10.22 -3.32 26.62
N LEU A 29 10.50 -3.74 25.38
CA LEU A 29 9.54 -4.02 24.33
C LEU A 29 9.47 -5.52 24.01
N SER A 30 9.86 -6.37 24.95
CA SER A 30 9.91 -7.82 24.78
C SER A 30 8.56 -8.46 24.45
N THR A 31 7.45 -7.80 24.84
CA THR A 31 6.09 -8.28 24.55
C THR A 31 5.55 -7.81 23.20
N LEU A 32 6.19 -6.80 22.56
CA LEU A 32 5.76 -6.30 21.27
C LEU A 32 6.16 -7.28 20.16
N TYR A 33 5.18 -7.87 19.49
CA TYR A 33 5.38 -8.85 18.42
C TYR A 33 4.92 -8.34 17.05
N ALA A 34 4.10 -7.28 16.99
CA ALA A 34 3.62 -6.72 15.72
C ALA A 34 3.47 -5.20 15.74
N ILE A 35 3.78 -4.58 14.61
CA ILE A 35 3.47 -3.17 14.31
C ILE A 35 2.62 -3.14 13.04
N GLY A 36 1.34 -2.74 13.18
CA GLY A 36 0.47 -2.48 12.04
C GLY A 36 0.74 -1.08 11.47
N THR A 37 0.86 -0.97 10.15
CA THR A 37 0.94 0.31 9.45
C THR A 37 -0.04 0.33 8.29
N GLY A 38 -0.54 1.50 7.93
CA GLY A 38 -1.49 1.69 6.83
C GLY A 38 -2.00 3.12 6.79
N GLY A 39 -2.81 3.44 5.78
CA GLY A 39 -3.33 4.79 5.55
C GLY A 39 -2.33 5.76 4.92
N ALA A 40 -1.03 5.51 5.07
CA ALA A 40 0.06 6.17 4.35
C ALA A 40 1.21 5.17 4.17
N ALA A 41 1.98 5.35 3.11
CA ALA A 41 3.17 4.54 2.87
C ALA A 41 4.22 4.76 3.99
N THR A 42 4.92 3.69 4.36
CA THR A 42 6.07 3.76 5.25
C THR A 42 7.33 3.50 4.42
N ASN A 43 8.27 4.41 4.49
CA ASN A 43 9.54 4.29 3.75
C ASN A 43 10.24 2.97 4.11
N PRO A 44 10.72 2.20 3.12
CA PRO A 44 11.45 0.96 3.37
C PRO A 44 12.64 1.10 4.32
N LYS A 45 13.33 2.25 4.33
CA LYS A 45 14.40 2.55 5.30
C LYS A 45 13.89 2.57 6.75
N HIS A 46 12.71 3.15 6.99
CA HIS A 46 12.11 3.19 8.31
C HIS A 46 11.65 1.79 8.74
N VAL A 47 11.08 1.01 7.81
CA VAL A 47 10.75 -0.40 8.05
C VAL A 47 12.00 -1.17 8.45
N GLN A 48 13.10 -1.03 7.72
CA GLN A 48 14.38 -1.67 8.00
C GLN A 48 14.92 -1.26 9.38
N ALA A 49 14.98 0.05 9.66
CA ALA A 49 15.47 0.57 10.92
C ALA A 49 14.66 0.08 12.14
N LEU A 50 13.34 0.00 12.00
CA LEU A 50 12.47 -0.59 13.03
C LEU A 50 12.78 -2.07 13.26
N LEU A 51 12.95 -2.86 12.19
CA LEU A 51 13.26 -4.29 12.27
C LEU A 51 14.67 -4.56 12.80
N GLU A 52 15.61 -3.64 12.61
CA GLU A 52 16.94 -3.72 13.24
C GLU A 52 16.87 -3.52 14.75
N LYS A 53 16.07 -2.55 15.21
CA LYS A 53 15.86 -2.25 16.63
C LYS A 53 14.95 -3.26 17.35
N LEU A 54 13.98 -3.80 16.61
CA LEU A 54 12.94 -4.68 17.13
C LEU A 54 12.89 -5.99 16.31
N PRO A 55 13.93 -6.82 16.37
CA PRO A 55 14.06 -7.99 15.49
C PRO A 55 12.99 -9.07 15.71
N GLN A 56 12.28 -9.03 16.85
CA GLN A 56 11.16 -9.93 17.17
C GLN A 56 9.83 -9.48 16.54
N VAL A 57 9.77 -8.27 15.99
CA VAL A 57 8.52 -7.67 15.51
C VAL A 57 8.27 -8.05 14.04
N THR A 58 7.00 -8.30 13.71
CA THR A 58 6.51 -8.31 12.32
C THR A 58 5.85 -6.96 12.02
N ILE A 59 6.27 -6.29 10.94
CA ILE A 59 5.58 -5.09 10.45
C ILE A 59 4.54 -5.54 9.44
N ILE A 60 3.28 -5.21 9.70
CA ILE A 60 2.11 -5.60 8.90
C ILE A 60 1.59 -4.35 8.19
N ASN A 61 1.83 -4.25 6.90
CA ASN A 61 1.33 -3.16 6.06
C ASN A 61 -0.10 -3.49 5.61
N GLY A 62 -1.09 -2.72 6.07
CA GLY A 62 -2.47 -2.81 5.62
C GLY A 62 -2.70 -1.91 4.40
N TYR A 63 -3.27 -2.48 3.34
CA TYR A 63 -3.69 -1.76 2.14
C TYR A 63 -5.20 -1.75 1.99
N GLY A 64 -5.74 -0.60 1.59
CA GLY A 64 -7.17 -0.41 1.33
C GLY A 64 -7.59 1.06 1.41
N SER A 65 -8.87 1.30 1.18
CA SER A 65 -9.50 2.62 1.25
C SER A 65 -10.87 2.56 1.94
N SER A 66 -11.52 3.71 2.12
CA SER A 66 -12.88 3.76 2.64
C SER A 66 -13.88 3.02 1.75
N GLU A 67 -13.68 3.08 0.44
CA GLU A 67 -14.53 2.45 -0.58
C GLU A 67 -14.31 0.96 -0.68
N THR A 68 -13.06 0.51 -0.54
CA THR A 68 -12.71 -0.91 -0.69
C THR A 68 -12.71 -1.67 0.62
N GLY A 69 -12.60 -0.97 1.77
CA GLY A 69 -12.20 -1.60 3.02
C GLY A 69 -10.77 -2.15 2.93
N ASN A 70 -10.40 -3.02 3.85
CA ASN A 70 -9.09 -3.66 3.80
C ASN A 70 -8.99 -4.63 2.62
N MET A 71 -8.02 -4.39 1.73
CA MET A 71 -7.77 -5.14 0.50
C MET A 71 -6.72 -6.22 0.64
N GLY A 72 -5.76 -6.03 1.56
CA GLY A 72 -4.68 -6.98 1.72
C GLY A 72 -3.67 -6.56 2.77
N PHE A 73 -2.69 -7.42 2.99
CA PHE A 73 -1.60 -7.20 3.93
C PHE A 73 -0.26 -7.56 3.31
N GLY A 74 0.73 -6.69 3.50
CA GLY A 74 2.14 -6.99 3.30
C GLY A 74 2.81 -7.28 4.65
N HIS A 75 3.73 -8.23 4.69
CA HIS A 75 4.41 -8.62 5.92
C HIS A 75 5.92 -8.45 5.76
N ASN A 76 6.54 -7.73 6.69
CA ASN A 76 7.98 -7.52 6.73
C ASN A 76 8.53 -7.97 8.09
N GLN A 77 9.61 -8.74 8.03
CA GLN A 77 10.35 -9.22 9.19
C GLN A 77 11.85 -9.01 8.96
N LYS A 78 12.65 -9.09 10.01
CA LYS A 78 14.11 -9.01 9.88
C LYS A 78 14.62 -10.10 8.94
N GLY A 79 15.29 -9.68 7.87
CA GLY A 79 15.81 -10.57 6.83
C GLY A 79 14.79 -11.04 5.78
N SER A 80 13.53 -10.60 5.86
CA SER A 80 12.49 -10.87 4.86
C SER A 80 11.64 -9.64 4.64
N SER A 81 11.75 -9.01 3.48
CA SER A 81 10.94 -7.86 3.07
C SER A 81 10.16 -8.23 1.80
N ARG A 82 8.87 -7.96 1.79
CA ARG A 82 8.00 -8.11 0.62
C ARG A 82 7.45 -6.75 0.22
N GLU A 83 7.54 -6.44 -1.06
CA GLU A 83 6.95 -5.24 -1.67
C GLU A 83 5.52 -5.49 -2.18
N THR A 84 5.02 -6.72 -2.01
CA THR A 84 3.70 -7.14 -2.47
C THR A 84 2.75 -7.36 -1.31
N PHE A 85 1.45 -7.36 -1.61
CA PHE A 85 0.37 -7.55 -0.65
C PHE A 85 -0.36 -8.86 -0.94
N ASP A 86 -0.57 -9.66 0.10
CA ASP A 86 -1.46 -10.81 0.04
C ASP A 86 -2.91 -10.29 -0.01
N LEU A 87 -3.58 -10.48 -1.16
CA LEU A 87 -4.94 -9.98 -1.37
C LEU A 87 -5.97 -10.74 -0.52
N ARG A 88 -6.93 -10.01 -0.01
CA ARG A 88 -8.12 -10.58 0.63
C ARG A 88 -9.17 -10.94 -0.42
N GLU A 89 -10.11 -11.79 -0.01
CA GLU A 89 -11.25 -12.20 -0.83
C GLU A 89 -11.94 -10.99 -1.49
N GLY A 90 -12.19 -11.10 -2.78
CA GLY A 90 -12.79 -10.06 -3.61
C GLY A 90 -11.81 -9.03 -4.18
N GLY A 91 -10.57 -8.97 -3.68
CA GLY A 91 -9.53 -8.12 -4.24
C GLY A 91 -8.96 -8.71 -5.53
N THR A 92 -8.73 -7.87 -6.54
CA THR A 92 -8.09 -8.26 -7.81
C THR A 92 -7.67 -7.00 -8.59
N VAL A 93 -7.19 -7.19 -9.81
CA VAL A 93 -6.84 -6.14 -10.76
C VAL A 93 -7.73 -6.26 -12.00
N VAL A 94 -8.12 -5.12 -12.58
CA VAL A 94 -8.76 -5.04 -13.91
C VAL A 94 -7.87 -4.29 -14.87
N SER A 95 -8.02 -4.55 -16.17
CA SER A 95 -7.28 -3.87 -17.23
C SER A 95 -7.41 -2.35 -17.16
N ALA A 96 -6.44 -1.63 -17.73
CA ALA A 96 -6.40 -0.17 -17.71
C ALA A 96 -7.63 0.47 -18.36
N ASP A 97 -8.27 -0.21 -19.32
CA ASP A 97 -9.49 0.20 -20.00
C ASP A 97 -10.79 -0.29 -19.32
N LEU A 98 -10.69 -0.96 -18.17
CA LEU A 98 -11.81 -1.52 -17.39
C LEU A 98 -12.65 -2.56 -18.14
N THR A 99 -12.08 -3.28 -19.11
CA THR A 99 -12.84 -4.24 -19.93
C THR A 99 -12.73 -5.70 -19.44
N ARG A 100 -11.65 -6.05 -18.73
CA ARG A 100 -11.40 -7.42 -18.27
C ARG A 100 -10.75 -7.48 -16.89
N PHE A 101 -10.88 -8.60 -16.20
CA PHE A 101 -10.03 -8.92 -15.05
C PHE A 101 -8.65 -9.38 -15.55
N VAL A 102 -7.62 -8.95 -14.84
CA VAL A 102 -6.22 -9.34 -15.07
C VAL A 102 -5.97 -10.68 -14.40
N GLU A 103 -5.34 -11.60 -15.12
CA GLU A 103 -4.95 -12.91 -14.58
C GLU A 103 -3.60 -12.83 -13.86
N PRO A 104 -3.33 -13.67 -12.86
CA PRO A 104 -2.02 -13.72 -12.20
C PRO A 104 -0.88 -13.94 -13.20
N GLY A 105 0.14 -13.07 -13.14
CA GLY A 105 1.30 -13.12 -14.05
C GLY A 105 1.11 -12.38 -15.37
N ASP A 106 -0.05 -11.77 -15.64
CA ASP A 106 -0.24 -10.87 -16.76
C ASP A 106 0.61 -9.59 -16.54
N PRO A 107 1.41 -9.15 -17.54
CA PRO A 107 2.29 -7.98 -17.39
C PRO A 107 1.54 -6.65 -17.35
N GLU A 108 0.22 -6.64 -17.51
CA GLU A 108 -0.56 -5.40 -17.54
C GLU A 108 -0.62 -4.73 -16.16
N ILE A 109 -0.29 -3.43 -16.13
CA ILE A 109 -0.53 -2.56 -14.98
C ILE A 109 -1.95 -2.00 -15.10
N GLY A 110 -2.86 -2.56 -14.31
CA GLY A 110 -4.27 -2.22 -14.30
C GLY A 110 -4.70 -1.41 -13.08
N TRP A 111 -5.98 -1.45 -12.78
CA TRP A 111 -6.59 -0.82 -11.61
C TRP A 111 -6.86 -1.85 -10.53
N VAL A 112 -6.51 -1.52 -9.30
CA VAL A 112 -6.93 -2.33 -8.15
C VAL A 112 -8.43 -2.18 -7.96
N VAL A 113 -9.11 -3.31 -7.86
CA VAL A 113 -10.56 -3.33 -7.64
C VAL A 113 -10.96 -4.35 -6.58
N ARG A 114 -12.10 -4.11 -5.97
CA ARG A 114 -12.79 -5.10 -5.15
C ARG A 114 -14.15 -5.44 -5.74
N LYS A 115 -14.48 -6.71 -5.76
CA LYS A 115 -15.78 -7.28 -6.12
C LYS A 115 -16.50 -7.87 -4.92
N GLY A 116 -17.78 -8.18 -5.05
CA GLY A 116 -18.59 -8.80 -4.01
C GLY A 116 -19.26 -7.78 -3.09
N ARG A 117 -18.99 -7.81 -1.79
CA ARG A 117 -19.58 -6.87 -0.82
C ARG A 117 -18.86 -5.54 -0.88
N ILE A 118 -19.42 -4.61 -1.63
CA ILE A 118 -18.91 -3.24 -1.83
C ILE A 118 -20.03 -2.23 -1.52
N PRO A 119 -19.69 -0.95 -1.23
CA PRO A 119 -20.68 0.11 -0.99
C PRO A 119 -21.64 0.28 -2.16
N LEU A 120 -22.84 0.81 -1.87
CA LEU A 120 -23.82 1.15 -2.91
C LEU A 120 -23.38 2.34 -3.76
N GLY A 121 -22.58 3.25 -3.18
CA GLY A 121 -22.07 4.45 -3.84
C GLY A 121 -21.90 5.59 -2.84
N TYR A 122 -21.68 6.78 -3.37
CA TYR A 122 -21.61 8.02 -2.60
C TYR A 122 -23.00 8.63 -2.44
N PHE A 123 -23.29 9.07 -1.23
CA PHE A 123 -24.57 9.71 -0.93
C PHE A 123 -24.68 11.05 -1.66
N GLY A 124 -25.73 11.20 -2.46
CA GLY A 124 -26.00 12.44 -3.19
C GLY A 124 -25.08 12.72 -4.40
N ASP A 125 -24.15 11.79 -4.75
CA ASP A 125 -23.25 11.96 -5.87
C ASP A 125 -23.29 10.76 -6.85
N PRO A 126 -24.25 10.77 -7.78
CA PRO A 126 -24.39 9.68 -8.76
C PRO A 126 -23.25 9.64 -9.78
N ASP A 127 -22.59 10.77 -10.06
CA ASP A 127 -21.51 10.82 -11.06
C ASP A 127 -20.24 10.20 -10.47
N ALA A 128 -19.81 10.59 -9.29
CA ALA A 128 -18.72 9.94 -8.58
C ALA A 128 -19.02 8.45 -8.33
N THR A 129 -20.27 8.11 -8.02
CA THR A 129 -20.70 6.71 -7.86
C THR A 129 -20.47 5.91 -9.15
N ARG A 130 -20.90 6.41 -10.29
CA ARG A 130 -20.69 5.72 -11.58
C ARG A 130 -19.22 5.56 -11.94
N ALA A 131 -18.42 6.59 -11.69
CA ALA A 131 -16.99 6.56 -11.97
C ALA A 131 -16.25 5.55 -11.07
N THR A 132 -16.59 5.49 -9.78
CA THR A 132 -15.88 4.64 -8.80
C THR A 132 -16.40 3.20 -8.78
N PHE A 133 -17.65 2.96 -9.15
CA PHE A 133 -18.29 1.63 -9.08
C PHE A 133 -18.75 1.12 -10.45
N PRO A 134 -17.84 0.96 -11.44
CA PRO A 134 -18.18 0.47 -12.77
C PRO A 134 -18.58 -1.02 -12.76
N VAL A 135 -19.07 -1.47 -13.92
CA VAL A 135 -19.33 -2.90 -14.20
C VAL A 135 -18.27 -3.40 -15.16
N VAL A 136 -17.54 -4.43 -14.76
CA VAL A 136 -16.53 -5.13 -15.58
C VAL A 136 -16.97 -6.57 -15.77
N GLN A 137 -17.10 -7.02 -17.01
CA GLN A 137 -17.57 -8.36 -17.36
C GLN A 137 -18.84 -8.78 -16.59
N GLY A 138 -19.80 -7.87 -16.48
CA GLY A 138 -21.07 -8.11 -15.79
C GLY A 138 -20.99 -8.08 -14.25
N GLN A 139 -19.84 -7.84 -13.67
CA GLN A 139 -19.66 -7.73 -12.23
C GLN A 139 -19.44 -6.27 -11.82
N ARG A 140 -20.20 -5.79 -10.85
CA ARG A 140 -19.98 -4.48 -10.25
C ARG A 140 -18.76 -4.54 -9.32
N VAL A 141 -17.82 -3.62 -9.53
CA VAL A 141 -16.58 -3.51 -8.76
C VAL A 141 -16.45 -2.10 -8.18
N VAL A 142 -15.60 -1.93 -7.17
CA VAL A 142 -15.11 -0.62 -6.75
C VAL A 142 -13.66 -0.46 -7.18
N VAL A 143 -13.37 0.63 -7.87
CA VAL A 143 -12.01 0.99 -8.31
C VAL A 143 -11.36 1.85 -7.22
N SER A 144 -10.20 1.42 -6.70
CA SER A 144 -9.49 2.13 -5.62
C SER A 144 -8.85 3.44 -6.06
N GLY A 145 -8.60 3.59 -7.36
CA GLY A 145 -7.80 4.69 -7.93
C GLY A 145 -6.30 4.41 -7.93
N ASP A 146 -5.89 3.22 -7.49
CA ASP A 146 -4.49 2.80 -7.44
C ASP A 146 -4.16 1.88 -8.62
N ARG A 147 -2.94 2.00 -9.12
CA ARG A 147 -2.38 1.15 -10.17
C ARG A 147 -1.60 -0.01 -9.58
N ALA A 148 -1.76 -1.19 -10.18
CA ALA A 148 -1.08 -2.40 -9.72
C ALA A 148 -0.93 -3.44 -10.83
N SER A 149 0.02 -4.36 -10.63
CA SER A 149 0.08 -5.66 -11.32
C SER A 149 -0.35 -6.78 -10.38
N LEU A 150 -0.84 -7.86 -10.97
CA LEU A 150 -1.12 -9.09 -10.24
C LEU A 150 0.00 -10.09 -10.55
N GLU A 151 0.84 -10.34 -9.54
CA GLU A 151 1.99 -11.22 -9.69
C GLU A 151 1.56 -12.68 -9.96
N ALA A 152 2.46 -13.50 -10.47
CA ALA A 152 2.17 -14.90 -10.82
C ALA A 152 1.74 -15.76 -9.61
N ASP A 153 2.14 -15.38 -8.40
CA ASP A 153 1.73 -16.02 -7.15
C ASP A 153 0.38 -15.47 -6.60
N GLY A 154 -0.27 -14.56 -7.34
CA GLY A 154 -1.52 -13.93 -6.96
C GLY A 154 -1.38 -12.76 -5.96
N THR A 155 -0.17 -12.36 -5.61
CA THR A 155 0.04 -11.17 -4.79
C THR A 155 -0.08 -9.90 -5.62
N LEU A 156 -0.38 -8.78 -4.95
CA LEU A 156 -0.55 -7.47 -5.56
C LEU A 156 0.71 -6.64 -5.41
N ARG A 157 1.26 -6.11 -6.52
CA ARG A 157 2.30 -5.09 -6.53
C ARG A 157 1.67 -3.74 -6.84
N LEU A 158 1.79 -2.78 -5.91
CA LEU A 158 1.27 -1.42 -6.07
C LEU A 158 2.32 -0.52 -6.74
N TYR A 159 1.83 0.37 -7.62
CA TYR A 159 2.63 1.42 -8.29
C TYR A 159 2.25 2.82 -7.84
N GLY A 160 1.18 2.96 -7.04
CA GLY A 160 0.68 4.22 -6.52
C GLY A 160 -0.62 4.69 -7.17
N ARG A 161 -1.04 5.91 -6.83
CA ARG A 161 -2.30 6.49 -7.33
C ARG A 161 -2.15 7.05 -8.73
N ASP A 162 -3.11 6.76 -9.60
CA ASP A 162 -3.12 7.28 -10.99
C ASP A 162 -3.17 8.81 -11.04
N SER A 163 -3.79 9.46 -10.06
CA SER A 163 -3.81 10.92 -9.94
C SER A 163 -2.42 11.55 -9.66
N LEU A 164 -1.44 10.74 -9.27
CA LEU A 164 -0.06 11.14 -9.03
C LEU A 164 0.87 10.70 -10.17
N VAL A 165 0.34 10.09 -11.25
CA VAL A 165 1.15 9.68 -12.40
C VAL A 165 1.47 10.89 -13.27
N VAL A 166 2.76 11.13 -13.49
CA VAL A 166 3.24 12.17 -14.41
C VAL A 166 3.34 11.60 -15.83
N ASN A 167 2.65 12.24 -16.79
CA ASN A 167 2.73 11.87 -18.20
C ASN A 167 3.81 12.70 -18.90
N THR A 168 4.90 12.07 -19.34
CA THR A 168 6.05 12.72 -19.97
C THR A 168 6.00 12.73 -21.52
N GLY A 169 4.79 12.76 -22.08
CA GLY A 169 4.62 12.80 -23.56
C GLY A 169 4.73 11.43 -24.27
N GLY A 170 4.77 10.34 -23.52
CA GLY A 170 4.82 8.97 -24.06
C GLY A 170 4.99 7.89 -23.00
N GLU A 171 5.49 8.28 -21.85
CA GLU A 171 5.69 7.35 -20.72
C GLU A 171 4.90 7.81 -19.49
N LYS A 172 4.39 6.85 -18.73
CA LYS A 172 3.77 7.07 -17.43
C LYS A 172 4.83 6.89 -16.36
N VAL A 173 5.12 7.97 -15.62
CA VAL A 173 6.04 7.95 -14.48
C VAL A 173 5.23 7.91 -13.21
N PHE A 174 5.38 6.82 -12.46
CA PHE A 174 4.77 6.68 -11.15
C PHE A 174 5.61 7.44 -10.13
N VAL A 175 5.05 8.51 -9.59
CA VAL A 175 5.74 9.45 -8.69
C VAL A 175 6.32 8.73 -7.48
N GLU A 176 5.59 7.80 -6.89
CA GLU A 176 6.01 7.06 -5.71
C GLU A 176 7.24 6.17 -5.95
N GLU A 177 7.40 5.62 -7.17
CA GLU A 177 8.60 4.84 -7.53
C GLU A 177 9.84 5.72 -7.60
N VAL A 178 9.72 6.90 -8.23
CA VAL A 178 10.83 7.87 -8.31
C VAL A 178 11.19 8.38 -6.93
N GLU A 179 10.22 8.72 -6.11
CA GLU A 179 10.43 9.15 -4.73
C GLU A 179 11.11 8.07 -3.90
N ALA A 180 10.70 6.80 -4.05
CA ALA A 180 11.32 5.68 -3.35
C ALA A 180 12.82 5.53 -3.71
N VAL A 181 13.16 5.65 -5.00
CA VAL A 181 14.56 5.61 -5.47
C VAL A 181 15.35 6.80 -4.91
N LEU A 182 14.81 8.01 -4.96
CA LEU A 182 15.47 9.21 -4.43
C LEU A 182 15.69 9.10 -2.92
N ARG A 183 14.68 8.69 -2.17
CA ARG A 183 14.76 8.47 -0.72
C ARG A 183 15.71 7.32 -0.34
N ALA A 184 16.00 6.39 -1.27
CA ALA A 184 17.01 5.36 -1.04
C ALA A 184 18.44 5.91 -0.93
N HIS A 185 18.72 7.09 -1.47
CA HIS A 185 20.04 7.69 -1.37
C HIS A 185 20.34 8.20 0.05
N PRO A 186 21.54 7.93 0.64
CA PRO A 186 21.83 8.30 2.04
C PRO A 186 21.83 9.81 2.31
N GLY A 187 22.09 10.64 1.30
CA GLY A 187 22.09 12.10 1.39
C GLY A 187 20.72 12.75 1.18
N VAL A 188 19.65 11.97 0.95
CA VAL A 188 18.27 12.46 0.74
C VAL A 188 17.44 12.16 1.97
N ALA A 189 17.00 13.21 2.66
CA ALA A 189 16.13 13.08 3.83
C ALA A 189 14.69 12.79 3.42
N ASP A 190 14.18 13.51 2.40
CA ASP A 190 12.86 13.30 1.82
C ASP A 190 12.86 13.78 0.36
N ALA A 191 11.90 13.28 -0.44
CA ALA A 191 11.71 13.65 -1.82
C ALA A 191 10.22 13.68 -2.16
N VAL A 192 9.82 14.71 -2.91
CA VAL A 192 8.47 14.85 -3.48
C VAL A 192 8.63 15.14 -4.97
N VAL A 193 8.00 14.31 -5.81
CA VAL A 193 7.98 14.47 -7.26
C VAL A 193 6.66 15.14 -7.65
N VAL A 194 6.76 16.18 -8.46
CA VAL A 194 5.60 16.93 -8.98
C VAL A 194 5.68 16.99 -10.50
N GLY A 195 4.52 16.98 -11.17
CA GLY A 195 4.38 17.09 -12.62
C GLY A 195 3.93 18.48 -13.04
#